data_73a037584a71a3579288c49e48b84ea8
#
_entry.id   73a037584a71a3579288c49e48b84ea8
#
_cell.length_a   1.000
_cell.length_b   1.000
_cell.length_c   1.000
_cell.angle_alpha   90.00
_cell.angle_beta   90.00
_cell.angle_gamma   90.00
#
_symmetry.space_group_name_H-M   'P 1'
#
loop_
_entity.id
_entity.type
_entity.pdbx_description
1 polymer ?
#
loop_
_entity_poly.entity_id
_entity_poly.type
_entity_poly.pdbx_seq_one_letter_code
_entity_poly.pdbx_strand_id
1 'polypeptide(L)'
;MILINENVIAQNKNTKTTSTEKKLEDEGFSETATENSEVNLEQDDTESNSGGFTNYALVQILNKTTAKTSFTELKVNDKTNFGSIKIIPHKCWQSPLEQKPESKILLEVFETKNEGKDKITEKRIFYGWMFASSPSISGLEHPIYDITAINCFNK
;
A
#
# COMPACT_ATOMS: atom_id res chain seq x y z
N MET A 1 -16.78 -56.49 13.92
CA MET A 1 -16.42 -57.00 12.58
C MET A 1 -15.52 -55.98 11.95
N ILE A 2 -14.28 -56.33 11.84
CA ILE A 2 -13.10 -55.57 11.47
C ILE A 2 -13.07 -55.42 9.92
N LEU A 3 -12.72 -54.32 9.39
CA LEU A 3 -11.93 -54.24 8.14
C LEU A 3 -11.12 -52.92 8.11
N ILE A 4 -9.86 -53.13 8.33
CA ILE A 4 -8.72 -52.28 8.03
C ILE A 4 -8.54 -52.24 6.52
N ASN A 5 -8.21 -51.11 5.95
CA ASN A 5 -7.52 -51.10 4.65
C ASN A 5 -6.40 -50.05 4.66
N GLU A 6 -5.21 -50.62 4.54
CA GLU A 6 -3.93 -49.94 4.46
C GLU A 6 -3.58 -49.53 3.03
N ASN A 7 -2.68 -48.58 2.95
CA ASN A 7 -1.65 -48.37 1.91
C ASN A 7 -2.07 -47.85 0.51
N VAL A 8 -1.51 -46.68 0.16
CA VAL A 8 -0.56 -46.63 -0.96
C VAL A 8 0.44 -45.47 -0.76
N ILE A 9 1.68 -45.83 -0.56
CA ILE A 9 2.88 -45.01 -0.70
C ILE A 9 3.17 -44.89 -2.20
N ALA A 10 3.34 -43.68 -2.71
CA ALA A 10 3.99 -43.44 -3.99
C ALA A 10 5.14 -42.46 -3.83
N GLN A 11 6.32 -42.99 -3.77
CA GLN A 11 7.59 -42.28 -3.99
C GLN A 11 7.69 -41.89 -5.47
N ASN A 12 8.09 -40.69 -5.77
CA ASN A 12 8.64 -40.41 -7.08
C ASN A 12 9.97 -39.64 -6.98
N LYS A 13 10.88 -40.17 -7.78
CA LYS A 13 12.33 -39.98 -7.81
C LYS A 13 12.75 -38.68 -8.48
N ASN A 14 13.87 -38.17 -7.96
CA ASN A 14 14.93 -37.39 -8.59
C ASN A 14 14.87 -37.16 -10.11
N THR A 15 15.00 -35.90 -10.49
CA THR A 15 15.66 -35.59 -11.77
C THR A 15 16.75 -34.54 -11.51
N LYS A 16 17.95 -35.02 -11.73
CA LYS A 16 19.23 -34.33 -11.70
C LYS A 16 19.40 -33.59 -13.03
N THR A 17 19.54 -32.29 -13.04
CA THR A 17 19.92 -31.58 -14.26
C THR A 17 21.24 -30.87 -14.05
N THR A 18 22.14 -31.24 -14.90
CA THR A 18 23.55 -30.96 -15.08
C THR A 18 23.81 -29.46 -15.31
N SER A 19 24.81 -28.96 -14.59
CA SER A 19 25.51 -27.70 -14.83
C SER A 19 26.22 -27.71 -16.17
N THR A 20 26.10 -26.64 -16.93
CA THR A 20 27.03 -26.32 -18.01
C THR A 20 27.62 -24.95 -17.73
N GLU A 21 28.85 -24.95 -17.23
CA GLU A 21 29.72 -23.77 -17.19
C GLU A 21 30.06 -23.37 -18.62
N LYS A 22 29.87 -22.11 -18.92
CA LYS A 22 30.45 -21.47 -20.09
C LYS A 22 31.27 -20.27 -19.66
N LYS A 23 32.56 -20.53 -19.65
CA LYS A 23 33.64 -19.57 -19.55
C LYS A 23 33.57 -18.57 -20.70
N LEU A 24 33.52 -17.28 -20.40
CA LEU A 24 33.80 -16.22 -21.37
C LEU A 24 34.95 -15.36 -20.85
N GLU A 25 35.88 -15.24 -21.74
CA GLU A 25 37.17 -14.63 -21.57
C GLU A 25 37.11 -13.10 -21.55
N ASP A 26 38.05 -12.57 -20.82
CA ASP A 26 38.51 -11.20 -20.66
C ASP A 26 38.80 -10.51 -22.00
N GLU A 27 38.20 -9.33 -22.23
CA GLU A 27 38.77 -8.34 -23.15
C GLU A 27 38.62 -6.96 -22.49
N GLY A 28 39.81 -6.36 -22.25
CA GLY A 28 39.93 -5.05 -21.64
C GLY A 28 39.37 -3.92 -22.51
N PHE A 29 38.78 -2.95 -21.85
CA PHE A 29 38.46 -1.67 -22.45
C PHE A 29 39.17 -0.53 -21.73
N SER A 30 39.99 0.14 -22.53
CA SER A 30 40.84 1.27 -22.22
C SER A 30 40.04 2.52 -21.85
N GLU A 31 40.55 3.22 -20.83
CA GLU A 31 40.15 4.59 -20.49
C GLU A 31 40.45 5.57 -21.62
N THR A 32 39.50 6.41 -21.95
CA THR A 32 39.76 7.75 -22.50
C THR A 32 38.83 8.76 -21.86
N ALA A 33 39.47 9.68 -21.17
CA ALA A 33 38.87 10.87 -20.59
C ALA A 33 38.40 11.88 -21.66
N THR A 34 37.52 12.81 -21.18
CA THR A 34 37.20 14.15 -21.72
C THR A 34 35.92 14.24 -22.53
N GLU A 35 34.86 14.87 -22.01
CA GLU A 35 34.59 16.29 -22.12
C GLU A 35 33.34 16.71 -21.33
N ASN A 36 33.46 17.81 -20.59
CA ASN A 36 32.38 18.55 -20.01
C ASN A 36 31.36 18.95 -21.08
N SER A 37 30.15 18.44 -20.99
CA SER A 37 28.98 19.07 -21.57
C SER A 37 28.07 19.46 -20.43
N GLU A 38 28.05 20.73 -20.08
CA GLU A 38 26.98 21.34 -19.31
C GLU A 38 25.68 21.11 -20.08
N VAL A 39 24.93 20.10 -19.66
CA VAL A 39 23.56 19.93 -20.11
C VAL A 39 22.74 20.95 -19.34
N ASN A 40 22.49 22.07 -20.01
CA ASN A 40 21.46 23.03 -19.64
C ASN A 40 20.15 22.23 -19.62
N LEU A 41 19.69 21.87 -18.42
CA LEU A 41 18.33 21.36 -18.19
C LEU A 41 17.39 22.56 -18.38
N GLU A 42 17.03 22.81 -19.62
CA GLU A 42 15.80 23.55 -19.92
C GLU A 42 14.69 22.76 -19.21
N GLN A 43 14.08 23.38 -18.22
CA GLN A 43 12.84 22.93 -17.65
C GLN A 43 11.79 22.97 -18.77
N ASP A 44 11.64 21.82 -19.43
CA ASP A 44 10.48 21.57 -20.27
C ASP A 44 9.28 21.43 -19.32
N ASP A 45 8.54 22.53 -19.15
CA ASP A 45 7.22 22.59 -18.54
C ASP A 45 6.19 21.88 -19.44
N THR A 46 6.50 20.67 -19.87
CA THR A 46 5.47 19.72 -20.26
C THR A 46 4.76 19.34 -18.97
N GLU A 47 3.55 19.88 -18.76
CA GLU A 47 2.57 19.32 -17.84
C GLU A 47 2.46 17.83 -18.15
N SER A 48 3.31 17.04 -17.51
CA SER A 48 3.25 15.60 -17.61
C SER A 48 1.91 15.21 -17.01
N ASN A 49 1.07 14.59 -17.80
CA ASN A 49 -0.23 14.01 -17.44
C ASN A 49 -0.05 12.85 -16.45
N SER A 50 0.86 13.03 -15.51
CA SER A 50 1.16 12.15 -14.40
C SER A 50 0.24 12.53 -13.25
N GLY A 51 -0.47 11.54 -12.68
CA GLY A 51 -1.30 11.76 -11.51
C GLY A 51 -0.59 12.54 -10.41
N GLY A 52 -1.34 13.16 -9.51
CA GLY A 52 -0.81 14.08 -8.52
C GLY A 52 -1.11 13.72 -7.08
N PHE A 53 -0.25 14.19 -6.18
CA PHE A 53 -0.55 14.18 -4.76
C PHE A 53 -1.52 15.31 -4.44
N THR A 54 -2.47 15.01 -3.56
CA THR A 54 -3.53 15.92 -3.12
C THR A 54 -3.45 16.17 -1.63
N ASN A 55 -4.16 17.19 -1.16
CA ASN A 55 -4.15 17.59 0.26
C ASN A 55 -5.34 17.05 1.08
N TYR A 56 -6.33 16.41 0.43
CA TYR A 56 -7.46 15.76 1.09
C TYR A 56 -7.68 14.33 0.58
N ALA A 57 -8.10 13.46 1.49
CA ALA A 57 -8.54 12.10 1.23
C ALA A 57 -10.00 11.94 1.64
N LEU A 58 -10.80 11.28 0.81
CA LEU A 58 -12.13 10.83 1.16
C LEU A 58 -12.08 9.34 1.47
N VAL A 59 -12.52 8.97 2.65
CA VAL A 59 -12.64 7.57 3.07
C VAL A 59 -14.07 7.25 3.47
N GLN A 60 -14.45 6.00 3.29
CA GLN A 60 -15.68 5.45 3.83
C GLN A 60 -15.31 4.65 5.08
N ILE A 61 -16.01 4.91 6.18
CA ILE A 61 -15.84 4.19 7.45
C ILE A 61 -17.13 3.45 7.75
N LEU A 62 -17.04 2.12 7.86
CA LEU A 62 -18.13 1.25 8.28
C LEU A 62 -17.97 0.92 9.76
N ASN A 63 -18.97 1.19 10.56
CA ASN A 63 -19.11 0.62 11.89
C ASN A 63 -19.82 -0.74 11.80
N LYS A 64 -19.08 -1.82 11.99
CA LYS A 64 -19.56 -3.21 11.85
C LYS A 64 -20.61 -3.58 12.90
N THR A 65 -20.55 -2.96 14.08
CA THR A 65 -21.51 -3.24 15.18
C THR A 65 -22.88 -2.68 14.88
N THR A 66 -22.95 -1.49 14.27
CA THR A 66 -24.21 -0.80 13.99
C THR A 66 -24.61 -0.86 12.52
N ALA A 67 -23.77 -1.44 11.66
CA ALA A 67 -23.90 -1.45 10.19
C ALA A 67 -24.06 -0.03 9.57
N LYS A 68 -23.57 1.00 10.26
CA LYS A 68 -23.61 2.38 9.77
C LYS A 68 -22.35 2.73 9.01
N THR A 69 -22.56 3.33 7.85
CA THR A 69 -21.48 3.83 6.98
C THR A 69 -21.45 5.35 7.01
N SER A 70 -20.28 5.94 7.04
CA SER A 70 -20.08 7.38 6.95
C SER A 70 -18.92 7.70 6.01
N PHE A 71 -19.06 8.78 5.24
CA PHE A 71 -17.98 9.34 4.44
C PHE A 71 -17.29 10.43 5.23
N THR A 72 -15.99 10.36 5.32
CA THR A 72 -15.17 11.28 6.12
C THR A 72 -14.06 11.85 5.26
N GLU A 73 -14.00 13.19 5.20
CA GLU A 73 -12.89 13.89 4.57
C GLU A 73 -11.76 14.05 5.58
N LEU A 74 -10.58 13.63 5.18
CA LEU A 74 -9.37 13.67 5.97
C LEU A 74 -8.38 14.63 5.30
N LYS A 75 -7.85 15.59 6.05
CA LYS A 75 -6.77 16.43 5.57
C LYS A 75 -5.44 15.70 5.74
N VAL A 76 -4.62 15.70 4.70
CA VAL A 76 -3.29 15.05 4.71
C VAL A 76 -2.42 15.64 5.83
N ASN A 77 -1.76 14.75 6.57
CA ASN A 77 -0.96 15.02 7.76
C ASN A 77 -1.74 15.56 8.98
N ASP A 78 -3.06 15.54 8.95
CA ASP A 78 -3.88 15.90 10.11
C ASP A 78 -4.44 14.65 10.80
N LYS A 79 -4.68 14.77 12.11
CA LYS A 79 -5.17 13.68 12.96
C LYS A 79 -6.67 13.80 13.12
N THR A 80 -7.42 12.80 12.69
CA THR A 80 -8.86 12.75 12.83
C THR A 80 -9.26 11.60 13.76
N ASN A 81 -10.06 11.90 14.78
CA ASN A 81 -10.60 10.89 15.69
C ASN A 81 -11.98 10.44 15.19
N PHE A 82 -12.20 9.12 15.17
CA PHE A 82 -13.47 8.49 14.81
C PHE A 82 -13.79 7.35 15.78
N GLY A 83 -14.64 7.61 16.77
CA GLY A 83 -14.91 6.64 17.83
C GLY A 83 -13.65 6.27 18.62
N SER A 84 -13.33 4.97 18.62
CA SER A 84 -12.13 4.45 19.29
C SER A 84 -10.89 4.37 18.38
N ILE A 85 -10.95 4.92 17.17
CA ILE A 85 -9.80 4.95 16.27
C ILE A 85 -9.36 6.39 15.97
N LYS A 86 -8.07 6.55 15.75
CA LYS A 86 -7.43 7.78 15.26
C LYS A 86 -6.84 7.50 13.89
N ILE A 87 -7.15 8.31 12.91
CA ILE A 87 -6.77 8.15 11.51
C ILE A 87 -5.87 9.31 11.10
N ILE A 88 -4.75 9.01 10.46
CA ILE A 88 -3.79 9.99 9.94
C ILE A 88 -3.49 9.63 8.48
N PRO A 89 -3.98 10.40 7.49
CA PRO A 89 -3.56 10.24 6.12
C PRO A 89 -2.22 10.96 5.91
N HIS A 90 -1.19 10.21 5.51
CA HIS A 90 0.14 10.78 5.24
C HIS A 90 0.29 11.26 3.80
N LYS A 91 -0.32 10.55 2.85
CA LYS A 91 -0.29 10.89 1.42
C LYS A 91 -1.59 10.47 0.76
N CYS A 92 -2.03 11.27 -0.20
CA CYS A 92 -3.14 10.93 -1.08
C CYS A 92 -2.73 11.22 -2.52
N TRP A 93 -2.80 10.23 -3.39
CA TRP A 93 -2.44 10.33 -4.80
C TRP A 93 -3.61 9.96 -5.69
N GLN A 94 -3.85 10.77 -6.69
CA GLN A 94 -4.91 10.59 -7.69
C GLN A 94 -4.30 10.34 -9.06
N SER A 95 -4.81 9.33 -9.79
CA SER A 95 -4.43 9.08 -11.18
C SER A 95 -4.81 10.24 -12.09
N PRO A 96 -4.09 10.45 -13.22
CA PRO A 96 -4.49 11.43 -14.23
C PRO A 96 -5.81 11.04 -14.87
N LEU A 97 -6.53 12.03 -15.40
CA LEU A 97 -7.88 11.84 -15.99
C LEU A 97 -7.89 10.90 -17.20
N GLU A 98 -6.78 10.78 -17.91
CA GLU A 98 -6.65 9.94 -19.11
C GLU A 98 -6.42 8.46 -18.80
N GLN A 99 -6.13 8.12 -17.54
CA GLN A 99 -5.91 6.76 -17.09
C GLN A 99 -7.13 6.22 -16.35
N LYS A 100 -7.11 4.90 -16.12
CA LYS A 100 -8.12 4.28 -15.24
C LYS A 100 -8.13 5.00 -13.89
N PRO A 101 -9.30 5.48 -13.42
CA PRO A 101 -9.39 6.18 -12.14
C PRO A 101 -8.85 5.34 -10.99
N GLU A 102 -7.88 5.88 -10.27
CA GLU A 102 -7.30 5.27 -9.08
C GLU A 102 -6.99 6.33 -8.04
N SER A 103 -7.35 6.07 -6.80
CA SER A 103 -6.94 6.86 -5.65
C SER A 103 -6.18 5.99 -4.67
N LYS A 104 -5.01 6.44 -4.25
CA LYS A 104 -4.13 5.73 -3.32
C LYS A 104 -3.91 6.58 -2.09
N ILE A 105 -4.25 6.05 -0.92
CA ILE A 105 -4.14 6.76 0.35
C ILE A 105 -3.17 6.01 1.25
N LEU A 106 -2.09 6.66 1.67
CA LEU A 106 -1.21 6.15 2.72
C LEU A 106 -1.81 6.51 4.07
N LEU A 107 -2.37 5.52 4.75
CA LEU A 107 -3.04 5.70 6.04
C LEU A 107 -2.24 5.09 7.19
N GLU A 108 -2.30 5.77 8.31
CA GLU A 108 -1.91 5.25 9.62
C GLU A 108 -3.11 5.30 10.55
N VAL A 109 -3.39 4.17 11.23
CA VAL A 109 -4.55 4.07 12.13
C VAL A 109 -4.09 3.55 13.48
N PHE A 110 -4.54 4.24 14.53
CA PHE A 110 -4.33 3.85 15.92
C PHE A 110 -5.65 3.47 16.56
N GLU A 111 -5.65 2.43 17.37
CA GLU A 111 -6.71 2.13 18.32
C GLU A 111 -6.44 2.87 19.62
N THR A 112 -7.43 3.58 20.13
CA THR A 112 -7.36 4.31 21.39
C THR A 112 -8.15 3.53 22.44
N LYS A 113 -7.47 3.07 23.50
CA LYS A 113 -8.09 2.39 24.63
C LYS A 113 -7.97 3.25 25.87
N ASN A 114 -9.09 3.38 26.58
CA ASN A 114 -9.13 3.99 27.89
C ASN A 114 -9.00 2.88 28.95
N GLU A 115 -7.84 2.81 29.62
CA GLU A 115 -7.54 1.82 30.64
C GLU A 115 -7.98 2.24 32.06
N GLY A 116 -8.76 3.32 32.17
CA GLY A 116 -9.22 3.90 33.43
C GLY A 116 -8.15 4.81 34.10
N LYS A 117 -8.58 5.63 35.07
CA LYS A 117 -7.75 6.60 35.79
C LYS A 117 -6.91 7.49 34.87
N ASP A 118 -7.55 8.06 33.84
CA ASP A 118 -6.94 9.01 32.88
C ASP A 118 -5.79 8.44 32.02
N LYS A 119 -5.62 7.12 31.99
CA LYS A 119 -4.62 6.48 31.14
C LYS A 119 -5.22 6.11 29.80
N ILE A 120 -4.85 6.87 28.77
CA ILE A 120 -5.18 6.58 27.37
C ILE A 120 -3.98 5.89 26.72
N THR A 121 -4.20 4.71 26.16
CA THR A 121 -3.19 3.95 25.43
C THR A 121 -3.53 3.98 23.94
N GLU A 122 -2.56 4.34 23.11
CA GLU A 122 -2.69 4.31 21.66
C GLU A 122 -1.84 3.18 21.08
N LYS A 123 -2.45 2.31 20.31
CA LYS A 123 -1.78 1.22 19.62
C LYS A 123 -1.97 1.38 18.12
N ARG A 124 -0.88 1.45 17.36
CA ARG A 124 -0.96 1.43 15.89
C ARG A 124 -1.47 0.07 15.43
N ILE A 125 -2.56 0.05 14.68
CA ILE A 125 -3.23 -1.15 14.16
C ILE A 125 -3.11 -1.28 12.65
N PHE A 126 -2.80 -0.19 11.95
CA PHE A 126 -2.59 -0.19 10.51
C PHE A 126 -1.58 0.87 10.08
N TYR A 127 -0.74 0.55 9.11
CA TYR A 127 0.08 1.49 8.36
C TYR A 127 0.33 0.95 6.96
N GLY A 128 -0.22 1.58 5.95
CA GLY A 128 -0.08 1.11 4.58
C GLY A 128 -0.87 1.91 3.55
N TRP A 129 -0.68 1.54 2.30
CA TRP A 129 -1.44 2.08 1.18
C TRP A 129 -2.78 1.37 1.05
N MET A 130 -3.85 2.15 0.96
CA MET A 130 -5.18 1.70 0.56
C MET A 130 -5.48 2.16 -0.86
N PHE A 131 -6.13 1.29 -1.65
CA PHE A 131 -6.44 1.50 -3.05
C PHE A 131 -7.94 1.56 -3.24
N ALA A 132 -8.44 2.65 -3.88
CA ALA A 132 -9.89 2.80 -4.11
C ALA A 132 -10.43 1.75 -5.08
N SER A 133 -9.66 1.39 -6.11
CA SER A 133 -10.06 0.37 -7.10
C SER A 133 -10.02 -1.07 -6.57
N SER A 134 -9.31 -1.32 -5.46
CA SER A 134 -9.08 -2.66 -4.93
C SER A 134 -9.02 -2.67 -3.40
N PRO A 135 -10.14 -2.42 -2.72
CA PRO A 135 -10.17 -2.28 -1.25
C PRO A 135 -9.71 -3.54 -0.50
N SER A 136 -9.83 -4.70 -1.11
CA SER A 136 -9.47 -5.99 -0.49
C SER A 136 -7.97 -6.25 -0.41
N ILE A 137 -7.13 -5.47 -1.10
CA ILE A 137 -5.67 -5.69 -1.09
C ILE A 137 -5.06 -5.30 0.25
N SER A 138 -5.57 -4.22 0.86
CA SER A 138 -5.07 -3.73 2.15
C SER A 138 -6.22 -3.18 2.99
N GLY A 139 -6.96 -4.08 3.63
CA GLY A 139 -8.04 -3.75 4.55
C GLY A 139 -7.55 -3.50 5.97
N LEU A 140 -8.29 -2.69 6.73
CA LEU A 140 -8.09 -2.56 8.16
C LEU A 140 -8.69 -3.78 8.88
N GLU A 141 -7.86 -4.57 9.57
CA GLU A 141 -8.32 -5.65 10.43
C GLU A 141 -8.67 -5.11 11.84
N HIS A 142 -9.87 -4.55 11.98
CA HIS A 142 -10.36 -4.07 13.27
C HIS A 142 -11.75 -4.66 13.56
N PRO A 143 -12.07 -5.08 14.81
CA PRO A 143 -13.32 -5.76 15.11
C PRO A 143 -14.58 -4.88 14.91
N ILE A 144 -14.44 -3.57 15.09
CA ILE A 144 -15.58 -2.63 15.06
C ILE A 144 -15.62 -1.82 13.75
N TYR A 145 -14.46 -1.41 13.23
CA TYR A 145 -14.39 -0.51 12.08
C TYR A 145 -13.76 -1.16 10.88
N ASP A 146 -14.24 -0.76 9.71
CA ASP A 146 -13.61 -0.99 8.42
C ASP A 146 -13.44 0.34 7.70
N ILE A 147 -12.31 0.52 7.00
CA ILE A 147 -11.99 1.75 6.28
C ILE A 147 -11.71 1.40 4.82
N THR A 148 -12.35 2.12 3.91
CA THR A 148 -12.16 1.99 2.47
C THR A 148 -11.74 3.33 1.89
N ALA A 149 -10.70 3.35 1.08
CA ALA A 149 -10.30 4.52 0.29
C ALA A 149 -11.33 4.79 -0.80
N ILE A 150 -11.72 6.05 -1.00
CA ILE A 150 -12.70 6.45 -2.00
C ILE A 150 -12.09 7.38 -3.02
N ASN A 151 -11.49 8.49 -2.58
CA ASN A 151 -10.99 9.52 -3.50
C ASN A 151 -9.88 10.37 -2.87
N CYS A 152 -9.07 10.97 -3.72
CA CYS A 152 -8.08 11.99 -3.37
C CYS A 152 -8.42 13.29 -4.11
N PHE A 153 -8.39 14.44 -3.43
CA PHE A 153 -8.74 15.72 -4.04
C PHE A 153 -8.07 16.91 -3.34
N ASN A 154 -8.11 18.06 -3.98
CA ASN A 154 -7.67 19.34 -3.43
C ASN A 154 -8.90 20.23 -3.12
N LYS A 155 -8.80 20.98 -2.03
CA LYS A 155 -9.71 22.06 -1.66
C LYS A 155 -9.00 23.40 -1.74
#